data_fed89ab12ccec72a7a0e74c10908b382
#
_entry.id   fed89ab12ccec72a7a0e74c10908b382
#
_cell.length_a   1.000
_cell.length_b   1.000
_cell.length_c   1.000
_cell.angle_alpha   90.00
_cell.angle_beta   90.00
_cell.angle_gamma   90.00
#
_symmetry.space_group_name_H-M   'P 1'
#
loop_
_entity.id
_entity.type
_entity.pdbx_description
1 polymer ?
#
loop_
_entity_poly.entity_id
_entity_poly.type
_entity_poly.pdbx_seq_one_letter_code
_entity_poly.pdbx_strand_id
1 'polypeptide(L)'
;MSNWPYPRIVAHRGGGKLAPENTLAAIDVGAKYGHKMIEFDAKLSKDGEIFLLHDDNLERTSNGWGVAGELNWQDLLRVDAGSWYSKAFKGEPLPLLSQVAERCREHGMMANIEIKPTTGTGPLTGKMVALAARQLWAGMTPPLLSSFEIDALEAAQQAVPELPRGLLLDEWRDDWRELTAR
;
A
#
# COMPACT_ATOMS: atom_id res chain seq x y z
N MET A 1 13.30 -25.05 3.56
CA MET A 1 12.58 -24.25 2.54
C MET A 1 11.67 -23.30 3.32
N SER A 2 11.82 -22.01 3.14
CA SER A 2 10.91 -21.05 3.76
C SER A 2 9.49 -21.34 3.25
N ASN A 3 8.56 -21.50 4.18
CA ASN A 3 7.17 -21.75 3.83
C ASN A 3 6.55 -20.42 3.37
N TRP A 4 6.75 -20.06 2.09
CA TRP A 4 6.19 -18.86 1.49
C TRP A 4 4.66 -18.98 1.46
N PRO A 5 3.92 -18.21 2.28
CA PRO A 5 2.48 -18.42 2.44
C PRO A 5 1.64 -17.74 1.35
N TYR A 6 2.25 -16.88 0.54
CA TYR A 6 1.54 -16.03 -0.39
C TYR A 6 1.36 -16.68 -1.77
N PRO A 7 0.27 -16.35 -2.49
CA PRO A 7 0.04 -16.85 -3.84
C PRO A 7 1.07 -16.27 -4.83
N ARG A 8 1.24 -16.95 -5.98
CA ARG A 8 2.14 -16.51 -7.05
C ARG A 8 1.61 -15.30 -7.83
N ILE A 9 0.29 -15.08 -7.80
CA ILE A 9 -0.38 -14.01 -8.55
C ILE A 9 -0.95 -13.05 -7.53
N VAL A 10 -0.57 -11.80 -7.65
CA VAL A 10 -1.01 -10.69 -6.80
C VAL A 10 -1.63 -9.62 -7.70
N ALA A 11 -2.82 -9.13 -7.34
CA ALA A 11 -3.46 -8.06 -8.09
C ALA A 11 -2.82 -6.71 -7.74
N HIS A 12 -2.12 -6.13 -8.70
CA HIS A 12 -1.39 -4.87 -8.56
C HIS A 12 -2.35 -3.71 -8.30
N ARG A 13 -2.12 -2.93 -7.26
CA ARG A 13 -2.93 -1.78 -6.82
C ARG A 13 -4.42 -2.10 -6.66
N GLY A 14 -4.71 -3.33 -6.19
CA GLY A 14 -6.06 -3.83 -5.94
C GLY A 14 -6.70 -4.55 -7.12
N GLY A 15 -6.93 -3.90 -8.25
CA GLY A 15 -7.64 -4.45 -9.42
C GLY A 15 -6.85 -4.46 -10.73
N GLY A 16 -5.55 -4.14 -10.70
CA GLY A 16 -4.74 -3.96 -11.91
C GLY A 16 -5.30 -2.83 -12.79
N LYS A 17 -5.52 -3.14 -14.07
CA LYS A 17 -6.08 -2.17 -15.03
C LYS A 17 -7.62 -2.20 -15.14
N LEU A 18 -8.32 -2.87 -14.22
CA LEU A 18 -9.76 -3.07 -14.32
C LEU A 18 -10.58 -2.10 -13.48
N ALA A 19 -9.91 -1.31 -12.62
CA ALA A 19 -10.52 -0.33 -11.75
C ALA A 19 -9.49 0.78 -11.41
N PRO A 20 -9.94 1.93 -10.83
CA PRO A 20 -9.01 2.98 -10.41
C PRO A 20 -8.06 2.44 -9.34
N GLU A 21 -6.75 2.53 -9.60
CA GLU A 21 -5.70 1.99 -8.73
C GLU A 21 -5.80 2.54 -7.29
N ASN A 22 -5.39 1.71 -6.30
CA ASN A 22 -5.31 2.11 -4.90
C ASN A 22 -6.64 2.60 -4.29
N THR A 23 -7.76 2.05 -4.73
CA THR A 23 -9.11 2.35 -4.20
C THR A 23 -9.80 1.11 -3.64
N LEU A 24 -10.83 1.30 -2.82
CA LEU A 24 -11.66 0.17 -2.35
C LEU A 24 -12.38 -0.51 -3.52
N ALA A 25 -12.84 0.26 -4.50
CA ALA A 25 -13.44 -0.29 -5.71
C ALA A 25 -12.49 -1.21 -6.48
N ALA A 26 -11.18 -0.90 -6.52
CA ALA A 26 -10.18 -1.77 -7.14
C ALA A 26 -10.02 -3.10 -6.38
N ILE A 27 -10.06 -3.07 -5.05
CA ILE A 27 -10.00 -4.28 -4.22
C ILE A 27 -11.21 -5.17 -4.48
N ASP A 28 -12.41 -4.59 -4.55
CA ASP A 28 -13.64 -5.32 -4.87
C ASP A 28 -13.59 -5.98 -6.24
N VAL A 29 -13.04 -5.28 -7.23
CA VAL A 29 -12.82 -5.84 -8.57
C VAL A 29 -11.80 -6.98 -8.51
N GLY A 30 -10.68 -6.83 -7.80
CA GLY A 30 -9.71 -7.89 -7.61
C GLY A 30 -10.34 -9.15 -6.98
N ALA A 31 -11.13 -8.98 -5.93
CA ALA A 31 -11.87 -10.06 -5.28
C ALA A 31 -12.87 -10.73 -6.24
N LYS A 32 -13.63 -9.95 -7.01
CA LYS A 32 -14.57 -10.44 -8.01
C LYS A 32 -13.92 -11.32 -9.06
N TYR A 33 -12.69 -11.02 -9.46
CA TYR A 33 -11.91 -11.84 -10.39
C TYR A 33 -11.16 -13.01 -9.73
N GLY A 34 -11.38 -13.24 -8.43
CA GLY A 34 -10.88 -14.41 -7.71
C GLY A 34 -9.44 -14.29 -7.24
N HIS A 35 -8.84 -13.10 -7.26
CA HIS A 35 -7.52 -12.88 -6.67
C HIS A 35 -7.55 -13.16 -5.16
N LYS A 36 -6.50 -13.80 -4.67
CA LYS A 36 -6.34 -14.17 -3.25
C LYS A 36 -5.40 -13.24 -2.49
N MET A 37 -4.73 -12.36 -3.22
CA MET A 37 -3.82 -11.37 -2.67
C MET A 37 -3.85 -10.13 -3.54
N ILE A 38 -3.81 -8.98 -2.89
CA ILE A 38 -3.64 -7.67 -3.53
C ILE A 38 -2.32 -7.05 -3.09
N GLU A 39 -1.83 -6.20 -3.92
CA GLU A 39 -0.75 -5.26 -3.61
C GLU A 39 -1.30 -3.83 -3.69
N PHE A 40 -0.79 -2.93 -2.88
CA PHE A 40 -1.17 -1.51 -2.86
C PHE A 40 -0.12 -0.65 -2.16
N ASP A 41 -0.13 0.65 -2.49
CA ASP A 41 0.86 1.63 -2.07
C ASP A 41 0.38 2.42 -0.84
N ALA A 42 1.07 2.30 0.29
CA ALA A 42 0.75 3.00 1.54
C ALA A 42 1.65 4.22 1.77
N LYS A 43 1.04 5.37 2.03
CA LYS A 43 1.68 6.67 2.22
C LYS A 43 1.13 7.37 3.47
N LEU A 44 1.89 8.30 4.04
CA LEU A 44 1.42 9.14 5.16
C LEU A 44 0.91 10.49 4.66
N SER A 45 -0.20 10.94 5.25
CA SER A 45 -0.61 12.34 5.22
C SER A 45 0.27 13.19 6.15
N LYS A 46 0.18 14.51 6.04
CA LYS A 46 0.91 15.46 6.89
C LYS A 46 0.63 15.25 8.39
N ASP A 47 -0.59 14.90 8.74
CA ASP A 47 -1.05 14.67 10.11
C ASP A 47 -0.96 13.19 10.54
N GLY A 48 -0.34 12.32 9.71
CA GLY A 48 0.07 10.97 10.08
C GLY A 48 -0.96 9.87 9.81
N GLU A 49 -2.04 10.16 9.07
CA GLU A 49 -2.95 9.13 8.60
C GLU A 49 -2.33 8.32 7.47
N ILE A 50 -2.51 6.99 7.50
CA ILE A 50 -2.00 6.10 6.46
C ILE A 50 -3.09 5.89 5.42
N PHE A 51 -2.82 6.28 4.18
CA PHE A 51 -3.74 6.18 3.06
C PHE A 51 -3.05 5.59 1.82
N LEU A 52 -3.82 5.27 0.79
CA LEU A 52 -3.31 4.66 -0.42
C LEU A 52 -3.12 5.69 -1.54
N LEU A 53 -1.89 5.77 -2.05
CA LEU A 53 -1.55 6.52 -3.26
C LEU A 53 -0.15 6.10 -3.73
N HIS A 54 0.04 5.90 -5.04
CA HIS A 54 1.35 5.55 -5.60
C HIS A 54 2.30 6.75 -5.69
N ASP A 55 1.90 7.80 -6.40
CA ASP A 55 2.75 8.96 -6.67
C ASP A 55 2.87 9.87 -5.44
N ASP A 56 3.86 10.74 -5.41
CA ASP A 56 3.91 11.79 -4.41
C ASP A 56 2.80 12.82 -4.62
N ASN A 57 2.45 13.07 -5.88
CA ASN A 57 1.45 14.05 -6.29
C ASN A 57 0.08 13.41 -6.57
N LEU A 58 -0.98 14.20 -6.40
CA LEU A 58 -2.37 13.78 -6.58
C LEU A 58 -2.85 13.75 -8.03
N GLU A 59 -2.22 14.48 -8.95
CA GLU A 59 -2.77 14.86 -10.25
C GLU A 59 -3.01 13.71 -11.21
N ARG A 60 -2.19 12.66 -11.19
CA ARG A 60 -2.31 11.56 -12.17
C ARG A 60 -3.56 10.71 -11.96
N THR A 61 -3.91 10.44 -10.71
CA THR A 61 -4.97 9.48 -10.35
C THR A 61 -6.09 10.09 -9.53
N SER A 62 -6.23 11.42 -9.57
CA SER A 62 -7.29 12.09 -8.85
C SER A 62 -7.63 13.47 -9.45
N ASN A 63 -8.64 14.11 -8.87
CA ASN A 63 -8.96 15.52 -9.12
C ASN A 63 -8.24 16.47 -8.16
N GLY A 64 -7.37 15.96 -7.30
CA GLY A 64 -6.57 16.74 -6.36
C GLY A 64 -5.31 17.31 -7.01
N TRP A 65 -4.59 18.14 -6.26
CA TRP A 65 -3.39 18.83 -6.71
C TRP A 65 -2.34 18.91 -5.58
N GLY A 66 -1.06 18.78 -5.95
CA GLY A 66 0.08 18.93 -5.06
C GLY A 66 0.53 17.63 -4.41
N VAL A 67 1.52 17.76 -3.52
CA VAL A 67 2.14 16.64 -2.83
C VAL A 67 1.22 16.15 -1.72
N ALA A 68 0.73 14.92 -1.86
CA ALA A 68 -0.26 14.34 -0.95
C ALA A 68 0.22 14.28 0.51
N GLY A 69 1.50 13.94 0.74
CA GLY A 69 2.10 13.89 2.07
C GLY A 69 2.25 15.25 2.77
N GLU A 70 2.02 16.36 2.08
CA GLU A 70 2.00 17.71 2.65
C GLU A 70 0.60 18.18 3.05
N LEU A 71 -0.44 17.41 2.72
CA LEU A 71 -1.83 17.71 3.02
C LEU A 71 -2.30 16.94 4.25
N ASN A 72 -3.19 17.56 5.04
CA ASN A 72 -3.88 16.88 6.12
C ASN A 72 -4.95 15.92 5.57
N TRP A 73 -5.25 14.87 6.32
CA TRP A 73 -6.25 13.88 5.90
C TRP A 73 -7.61 14.50 5.56
N GLN A 74 -8.03 15.53 6.28
CA GLN A 74 -9.29 16.24 6.00
C GLN A 74 -9.38 16.84 4.59
N ASP A 75 -8.25 17.23 4.02
CA ASP A 75 -8.19 17.76 2.64
C ASP A 75 -8.18 16.58 1.65
N LEU A 76 -7.41 15.53 1.94
CA LEU A 76 -7.33 14.31 1.14
C LEU A 76 -8.67 13.56 1.05
N LEU A 77 -9.47 13.59 2.10
CA LEU A 77 -10.79 12.96 2.15
C LEU A 77 -11.78 13.47 1.10
N ARG A 78 -11.55 14.69 0.56
CA ARG A 78 -12.40 15.33 -0.45
C ARG A 78 -11.98 15.01 -1.88
N VAL A 79 -10.88 14.30 -2.03
CA VAL A 79 -10.31 13.99 -3.35
C VAL A 79 -11.09 12.84 -3.99
N ASP A 80 -11.44 13.01 -5.26
CA ASP A 80 -12.04 11.97 -6.11
C ASP A 80 -10.90 11.22 -6.83
N ALA A 81 -10.64 10.00 -6.40
CA ALA A 81 -9.63 9.10 -6.95
C ALA A 81 -10.19 8.12 -8.01
N GLY A 82 -11.43 8.28 -8.43
CA GLY A 82 -12.08 7.37 -9.38
C GLY A 82 -12.38 7.97 -10.75
N SER A 83 -12.78 9.25 -10.82
CA SER A 83 -13.24 9.90 -12.05
C SER A 83 -12.20 9.93 -13.18
N TRP A 84 -10.91 9.96 -12.87
CA TRP A 84 -9.82 9.92 -13.85
C TRP A 84 -9.83 8.62 -14.67
N TYR A 85 -10.23 7.52 -14.01
CA TYR A 85 -10.29 6.20 -14.65
C TYR A 85 -11.58 6.06 -15.48
N SER A 86 -12.74 6.36 -14.88
CA SER A 86 -14.04 6.26 -15.55
C SER A 86 -15.13 7.00 -14.76
N LYS A 87 -16.13 7.52 -15.46
CA LYS A 87 -17.33 8.14 -14.85
C LYS A 87 -18.08 7.19 -13.93
N ALA A 88 -17.96 5.87 -14.12
CA ALA A 88 -18.59 4.87 -13.26
C ALA A 88 -18.03 4.86 -11.83
N PHE A 89 -16.81 5.36 -11.63
CA PHE A 89 -16.14 5.46 -10.33
C PHE A 89 -16.07 6.90 -9.79
N LYS A 90 -16.91 7.79 -10.33
CA LYS A 90 -16.96 9.17 -9.85
C LYS A 90 -17.28 9.23 -8.36
N GLY A 91 -16.46 9.96 -7.61
CA GLY A 91 -16.61 10.13 -6.17
C GLY A 91 -15.98 9.02 -5.34
N GLU A 92 -15.23 8.08 -5.95
CA GLU A 92 -14.43 7.12 -5.21
C GLU A 92 -13.33 7.84 -4.43
N PRO A 93 -13.29 7.73 -3.08
CA PRO A 93 -12.31 8.44 -2.28
C PRO A 93 -10.96 7.74 -2.25
N LEU A 94 -9.92 8.45 -1.80
CA LEU A 94 -8.69 7.81 -1.32
C LEU A 94 -9.03 7.00 -0.05
N PRO A 95 -8.64 5.71 0.04
CA PRO A 95 -8.95 4.92 1.23
C PRO A 95 -7.86 5.03 2.29
N LEU A 96 -8.27 4.97 3.56
CA LEU A 96 -7.37 4.71 4.68
C LEU A 96 -6.90 3.24 4.69
N LEU A 97 -5.71 2.99 5.21
CA LEU A 97 -5.20 1.63 5.39
C LEU A 97 -6.14 0.76 6.26
N SER A 98 -6.81 1.35 7.24
CA SER A 98 -7.80 0.66 8.08
C SER A 98 -9.00 0.14 7.26
N GLN A 99 -9.52 0.93 6.33
CA GLN A 99 -10.60 0.54 5.43
C GLN A 99 -10.17 -0.57 4.48
N VAL A 100 -8.93 -0.50 4.01
CA VAL A 100 -8.33 -1.55 3.16
C VAL A 100 -8.19 -2.87 3.91
N ALA A 101 -7.74 -2.84 5.16
CA ALA A 101 -7.63 -4.03 6.00
C ALA A 101 -8.99 -4.69 6.25
N GLU A 102 -10.03 -3.89 6.49
CA GLU A 102 -11.40 -4.38 6.63
C GLU A 102 -11.89 -5.04 5.34
N ARG A 103 -11.65 -4.39 4.19
CA ARG A 103 -12.04 -4.94 2.89
C ARG A 103 -11.28 -6.24 2.55
N CYS A 104 -10.00 -6.33 2.90
CA CYS A 104 -9.22 -7.58 2.79
C CYS A 104 -9.83 -8.70 3.64
N ARG A 105 -10.27 -8.37 4.87
CA ARG A 105 -10.91 -9.34 5.77
C ARG A 105 -12.24 -9.83 5.22
N GLU A 106 -13.09 -8.93 4.73
CA GLU A 106 -14.39 -9.25 4.13
C GLU A 106 -14.25 -10.22 2.94
N HIS A 107 -13.25 -10.02 2.09
CA HIS A 107 -13.01 -10.85 0.92
C HIS A 107 -12.07 -12.05 1.16
N GLY A 108 -11.51 -12.19 2.38
CA GLY A 108 -10.53 -13.25 2.68
C GLY A 108 -9.25 -13.11 1.85
N MET A 109 -8.81 -11.88 1.58
CA MET A 109 -7.64 -11.58 0.76
C MET A 109 -6.41 -11.31 1.61
N MET A 110 -5.26 -11.81 1.15
CA MET A 110 -3.94 -11.44 1.67
C MET A 110 -3.50 -10.11 1.08
N ALA A 111 -2.52 -9.47 1.72
CA ALA A 111 -2.00 -8.17 1.29
C ALA A 111 -0.48 -8.15 1.13
N ASN A 112 -0.01 -7.48 0.10
CA ASN A 112 1.32 -6.88 0.02
C ASN A 112 1.14 -5.36 0.16
N ILE A 113 1.67 -4.79 1.23
CA ILE A 113 1.65 -3.36 1.50
C ILE A 113 2.99 -2.80 1.02
N GLU A 114 3.01 -2.14 -0.14
CA GLU A 114 4.17 -1.38 -0.54
C GLU A 114 4.26 -0.11 0.32
N ILE A 115 5.34 0.02 1.08
CA ILE A 115 5.65 1.25 1.81
C ILE A 115 6.18 2.24 0.78
N LYS A 116 5.37 3.26 0.48
CA LYS A 116 5.62 4.28 -0.55
C LYS A 116 5.73 5.66 0.09
N PRO A 117 6.84 5.96 0.76
CA PRO A 117 6.97 7.23 1.48
C PRO A 117 6.98 8.41 0.51
N THR A 118 6.43 9.54 0.94
CA THR A 118 6.75 10.83 0.34
C THR A 118 8.25 11.09 0.53
N THR A 119 8.90 11.65 -0.45
CA THR A 119 10.34 11.92 -0.44
C THR A 119 10.82 12.48 0.90
N GLY A 120 11.78 11.81 1.53
CA GLY A 120 12.37 12.19 2.83
C GLY A 120 11.62 11.70 4.07
N THR A 121 10.52 10.93 3.91
CA THR A 121 9.74 10.39 5.05
C THR A 121 9.89 8.88 5.26
N GLY A 122 10.87 8.24 4.60
CA GLY A 122 11.06 6.78 4.58
C GLY A 122 10.96 6.11 5.94
N PRO A 123 11.84 6.42 6.91
CA PRO A 123 11.84 5.75 8.22
C PRO A 123 10.53 5.96 9.00
N LEU A 124 9.94 7.16 8.95
CA LEU A 124 8.67 7.43 9.63
C LEU A 124 7.54 6.61 9.01
N THR A 125 7.44 6.62 7.67
CA THR A 125 6.39 5.87 6.96
C THR A 125 6.54 4.36 7.21
N GLY A 126 7.76 3.83 7.13
CA GLY A 126 8.04 2.41 7.40
C GLY A 126 7.60 1.98 8.80
N LYS A 127 7.99 2.75 9.81
CA LYS A 127 7.59 2.51 11.20
C LYS A 127 6.07 2.54 11.38
N MET A 128 5.41 3.58 10.88
CA MET A 128 3.97 3.77 11.07
C MET A 128 3.15 2.70 10.35
N VAL A 129 3.52 2.37 9.11
CA VAL A 129 2.86 1.31 8.33
C VAL A 129 3.03 -0.05 9.01
N ALA A 130 4.22 -0.40 9.50
CA ALA A 130 4.45 -1.67 10.18
C ALA A 130 3.63 -1.82 11.47
N LEU A 131 3.58 -0.78 12.30
CA LEU A 131 2.77 -0.80 13.53
C LEU A 131 1.27 -0.93 13.23
N ALA A 132 0.76 -0.18 12.25
CA ALA A 132 -0.63 -0.27 11.82
C ALA A 132 -0.95 -1.64 11.20
N ALA A 133 -0.07 -2.16 10.34
CA ALA A 133 -0.24 -3.46 9.71
C ALA A 133 -0.35 -4.59 10.74
N ARG A 134 0.52 -4.62 11.76
CA ARG A 134 0.45 -5.60 12.86
C ARG A 134 -0.90 -5.58 13.55
N GLN A 135 -1.43 -4.40 13.82
CA GLN A 135 -2.71 -4.22 14.50
C GLN A 135 -3.90 -4.59 13.60
N LEU A 136 -3.93 -4.05 12.38
CA LEU A 136 -5.07 -4.16 11.47
C LEU A 136 -5.23 -5.59 10.90
N TRP A 137 -4.13 -6.33 10.69
CA TRP A 137 -4.15 -7.72 10.22
C TRP A 137 -4.12 -8.75 11.36
N ALA A 138 -4.36 -8.34 12.62
CA ALA A 138 -4.45 -9.29 13.74
C ALA A 138 -5.52 -10.36 13.47
N GLY A 139 -5.11 -11.64 13.58
CA GLY A 139 -5.98 -12.79 13.30
C GLY A 139 -6.14 -13.17 11.82
N MET A 140 -5.43 -12.47 10.93
CA MET A 140 -5.32 -12.78 9.49
C MET A 140 -3.90 -13.28 9.17
N THR A 141 -3.69 -13.76 7.93
CA THR A 141 -2.33 -13.96 7.42
C THR A 141 -1.57 -12.64 7.48
N PRO A 142 -0.39 -12.58 8.12
CA PRO A 142 0.39 -11.35 8.19
C PRO A 142 0.61 -10.77 6.79
N PRO A 143 0.50 -9.46 6.60
CA PRO A 143 0.78 -8.85 5.30
C PRO A 143 2.28 -8.87 5.02
N LEU A 144 2.65 -9.00 3.75
CA LEU A 144 4.00 -8.71 3.30
C LEU A 144 4.18 -7.19 3.27
N LEU A 145 5.27 -6.70 3.81
CA LEU A 145 5.68 -5.31 3.63
C LEU A 145 6.75 -5.25 2.54
N SER A 146 6.56 -4.42 1.53
CA SER A 146 7.58 -4.22 0.48
C SER A 146 7.91 -2.74 0.32
N SER A 147 9.09 -2.43 -0.18
CA SER A 147 9.49 -1.06 -0.52
C SER A 147 10.72 -1.07 -1.42
N PHE A 148 10.89 -0.02 -2.22
CA PHE A 148 12.15 0.35 -2.86
C PHE A 148 13.11 1.07 -1.90
N GLU A 149 12.57 1.64 -0.80
CA GLU A 149 13.33 2.41 0.19
C GLU A 149 13.83 1.50 1.31
N ILE A 150 15.15 1.29 1.35
CA ILE A 150 15.80 0.40 2.34
C ILE A 150 15.58 0.92 3.76
N ASP A 151 15.71 2.22 3.99
CA ASP A 151 15.54 2.86 5.29
C ASP A 151 14.12 2.72 5.85
N ALA A 152 13.10 2.70 4.96
CA ALA A 152 11.72 2.43 5.34
C ALA A 152 11.55 0.96 5.79
N LEU A 153 12.17 -0.01 5.10
CA LEU A 153 12.15 -1.41 5.50
C LEU A 153 12.92 -1.67 6.79
N GLU A 154 14.06 -1.02 7.00
CA GLU A 154 14.83 -1.10 8.24
C GLU A 154 14.03 -0.55 9.44
N ALA A 155 13.35 0.60 9.26
CA ALA A 155 12.49 1.16 10.29
C ALA A 155 11.26 0.28 10.57
N ALA A 156 10.69 -0.35 9.54
CA ALA A 156 9.61 -1.33 9.70
C ALA A 156 10.07 -2.57 10.47
N GLN A 157 11.30 -3.07 10.20
CA GLN A 157 11.91 -4.18 10.92
C GLN A 157 12.12 -3.87 12.39
N GLN A 158 12.66 -2.69 12.69
CA GLN A 158 12.88 -2.26 14.07
C GLN A 158 11.57 -2.14 14.85
N ALA A 159 10.50 -1.67 14.20
CA ALA A 159 9.20 -1.49 14.83
C ALA A 159 8.43 -2.81 15.02
N VAL A 160 8.46 -3.71 14.03
CA VAL A 160 7.70 -4.97 14.01
C VAL A 160 8.51 -6.06 13.30
N PRO A 161 9.49 -6.68 13.98
CA PRO A 161 10.44 -7.61 13.37
C PRO A 161 9.79 -8.90 12.83
N GLU A 162 8.62 -9.27 13.33
CA GLU A 162 7.89 -10.47 12.93
C GLU A 162 7.18 -10.37 11.58
N LEU A 163 6.92 -9.16 11.05
CA LEU A 163 6.29 -9.02 9.75
C LEU A 163 7.30 -9.33 8.62
N PRO A 164 6.90 -10.14 7.64
CA PRO A 164 7.74 -10.44 6.48
C PRO A 164 7.95 -9.18 5.64
N ARG A 165 9.16 -9.04 5.11
CA ARG A 165 9.55 -7.88 4.29
C ARG A 165 10.16 -8.33 2.96
N GLY A 166 10.00 -7.50 1.93
CA GLY A 166 10.57 -7.69 0.61
C GLY A 166 11.18 -6.40 0.08
N LEU A 167 12.46 -6.43 -0.28
CA LEU A 167 13.10 -5.31 -0.98
C LEU A 167 12.67 -5.36 -2.45
N LEU A 168 12.17 -4.24 -2.96
CA LEU A 168 11.90 -4.04 -4.38
C LEU A 168 13.12 -3.44 -5.06
N LEU A 169 13.42 -3.94 -6.25
CA LEU A 169 14.53 -3.47 -7.07
C LEU A 169 13.97 -3.10 -8.45
N ASP A 170 14.17 -1.88 -8.87
CA ASP A 170 13.81 -1.35 -10.19
C ASP A 170 14.92 -1.58 -11.22
N GLU A 171 16.16 -1.72 -10.74
CA GLU A 171 17.34 -2.01 -11.54
C GLU A 171 18.15 -3.16 -10.93
N TRP A 172 18.97 -3.81 -11.76
CA TRP A 172 19.90 -4.83 -11.28
C TRP A 172 20.95 -4.21 -10.38
N ARG A 173 21.18 -4.86 -9.20
CA ARG A 173 22.21 -4.47 -8.23
C ARG A 173 23.06 -5.69 -7.88
N ASP A 174 24.39 -5.54 -7.96
CA ASP A 174 25.31 -6.64 -7.64
C ASP A 174 25.29 -6.99 -6.14
N ASP A 175 24.96 -6.01 -5.28
CA ASP A 175 24.87 -6.14 -3.82
C ASP A 175 23.49 -6.63 -3.31
N TRP A 176 22.57 -7.06 -4.19
CA TRP A 176 21.20 -7.43 -3.80
C TRP A 176 21.14 -8.50 -2.70
N ARG A 177 22.10 -9.47 -2.73
CA ARG A 177 22.14 -10.54 -1.72
C ARG A 177 22.48 -10.02 -0.34
N GLU A 178 23.38 -9.05 -0.25
CA GLU A 178 23.75 -8.40 1.00
C GLU A 178 22.60 -7.57 1.56
N LEU A 179 21.93 -6.81 0.69
CA LEU A 179 20.78 -5.99 1.04
C LEU A 179 19.59 -6.81 1.53
N THR A 180 19.32 -7.95 0.92
CA THR A 180 18.18 -8.82 1.29
C THR A 180 18.47 -9.75 2.47
N ALA A 181 19.74 -9.83 2.94
CA ALA A 181 20.11 -10.59 4.12
C ALA A 181 19.95 -9.82 5.44
N ARG A 182 19.65 -8.53 5.37
CA ARG A 182 19.39 -7.63 6.53
C ARG A 182 17.94 -7.74 6.96
#